data_6445db5eafa494aca28be418288fce36
#
_entry.id   6445db5eafa494aca28be418288fce36
#
_cell.length_a   1.000
_cell.length_b   1.000
_cell.length_c   1.000
_cell.angle_alpha   90.00
_cell.angle_beta   90.00
_cell.angle_gamma   90.00
#
_symmetry.space_group_name_H-M   'P 1'
#
loop_
_entity.id
_entity.type
_entity.pdbx_description
1 polymer ?
#
loop_
_entity_poly.entity_id
_entity_poly.type
_entity_poly.pdbx_seq_one_letter_code
_entity_poly.pdbx_strand_id
1 'polypeptide(L)'
;MTQLLKLATTLVRHHGFTRTALARSVLALPEPHAEPLSDSAVTALFGQGDAARRTLIDAWLDEGRAHMRAVPVDGVKRALLARLEYNVPALSHLPEVCSIRLIIGSHRYSQDSPRHWTSRVSETRHSAY
;
A
#
# COMPACT_ATOMS: atom_id res chain seq x y z
N MET A 1 5.06 -14.54 -8.31
CA MET A 1 4.83 -13.13 -7.98
C MET A 1 4.61 -12.91 -6.49
N THR A 2 3.67 -13.60 -5.87
CA THR A 2 3.38 -13.45 -4.43
C THR A 2 4.59 -13.70 -3.51
N GLN A 3 5.44 -14.68 -3.82
CA GLN A 3 6.64 -14.98 -3.04
C GLN A 3 7.67 -13.86 -3.11
N LEU A 4 7.91 -13.27 -4.29
CA LEU A 4 8.83 -12.14 -4.45
C LEU A 4 8.35 -10.91 -3.69
N LEU A 5 7.04 -10.63 -3.69
CA LEU A 5 6.47 -9.55 -2.90
C LEU A 5 6.66 -9.76 -1.40
N LYS A 6 6.44 -10.97 -0.90
CA LYS A 6 6.70 -11.31 0.51
C LYS A 6 8.16 -11.11 0.89
N LEU A 7 9.09 -11.51 0.04
CA LEU A 7 10.51 -11.28 0.27
C LEU A 7 10.85 -9.78 0.19
N ALA A 8 10.26 -9.05 -0.74
CA ALA A 8 10.43 -7.60 -0.83
C ALA A 8 9.92 -6.87 0.42
N THR A 9 8.81 -7.30 1.03
CA THR A 9 8.32 -6.69 2.29
C THR A 9 9.31 -6.85 3.44
N THR A 10 10.07 -7.94 3.50
CA THR A 10 11.12 -8.12 4.50
C THR A 10 12.32 -7.19 4.28
N LEU A 11 12.56 -6.78 3.03
CA LEU A 11 13.67 -5.89 2.65
C LEU A 11 13.33 -4.40 2.85
N VAL A 12 12.07 -4.05 3.11
CA VAL A 12 11.62 -2.66 3.33
C VAL A 12 12.40 -2.00 4.47
N ARG A 13 12.73 -2.72 5.52
CA ARG A 13 13.51 -2.18 6.65
C ARG A 13 14.89 -1.63 6.25
N HIS A 14 15.47 -2.14 5.15
CA HIS A 14 16.80 -1.74 4.67
C HIS A 14 16.73 -0.81 3.46
N HIS A 15 15.78 -1.01 2.59
CA HIS A 15 15.70 -0.35 1.29
C HIS A 15 14.49 0.57 1.14
N GLY A 16 13.60 0.64 2.15
CA GLY A 16 12.37 1.40 2.07
C GLY A 16 11.36 0.83 1.05
N PHE A 17 10.33 1.61 0.75
CA PHE A 17 9.33 1.27 -0.26
C PHE A 17 9.80 1.69 -1.65
N THR A 18 10.88 1.07 -2.12
CA THR A 18 11.57 1.43 -3.36
C THR A 18 11.55 0.29 -4.36
N ARG A 19 11.78 0.63 -5.63
CA ARG A 19 12.01 -0.35 -6.70
C ARG A 19 13.22 -1.24 -6.42
N THR A 20 14.22 -0.72 -5.69
CA THR A 20 15.42 -1.47 -5.28
C THR A 20 15.05 -2.64 -4.35
N ALA A 21 14.10 -2.46 -3.42
CA ALA A 21 13.62 -3.55 -2.58
C ALA A 21 12.99 -4.67 -3.42
N LEU A 22 12.21 -4.32 -4.44
CA LEU A 22 11.61 -5.27 -5.40
C LEU A 22 12.69 -5.96 -6.25
N ALA A 23 13.65 -5.21 -6.78
CA ALA A 23 14.74 -5.76 -7.58
C ALA A 23 15.59 -6.77 -6.80
N ARG A 24 15.84 -6.52 -5.52
CA ARG A 24 16.62 -7.37 -4.64
C ARG A 24 15.86 -8.57 -4.05
N SER A 25 14.55 -8.62 -4.20
CA SER A 25 13.75 -9.73 -3.66
C SER A 25 14.15 -11.10 -4.22
N VAL A 26 14.67 -11.15 -5.44
CA VAL A 26 15.15 -12.39 -6.07
C VAL A 26 16.44 -12.94 -5.43
N LEU A 27 17.24 -12.09 -4.77
CA LEU A 27 18.44 -12.51 -4.06
C LEU A 27 18.10 -13.24 -2.74
N ALA A 28 16.89 -13.05 -2.23
CA ALA A 28 16.40 -13.68 -1.01
C ALA A 28 15.60 -14.97 -1.27
N LEU A 29 15.51 -15.42 -2.53
CA LEU A 29 14.90 -16.70 -2.87
C LEU A 29 15.70 -17.87 -2.28
N PRO A 30 15.07 -19.05 -2.05
CA PRO A 30 15.79 -20.29 -1.68
C PRO A 30 16.88 -20.68 -2.68
N GLU A 31 16.64 -20.44 -3.97
CA GLU A 31 17.64 -20.48 -5.03
C GLU A 31 17.87 -19.02 -5.50
N PRO A 32 18.85 -18.32 -4.89
CA PRO A 32 19.05 -16.91 -5.16
C PRO A 32 19.58 -16.69 -6.59
N HIS A 33 19.04 -15.68 -7.25
CA HIS A 33 19.61 -15.20 -8.50
C HIS A 33 21.01 -14.60 -8.25
N ALA A 34 21.88 -14.68 -9.25
CA ALA A 34 23.22 -14.11 -9.16
C ALA A 34 23.18 -12.56 -9.12
N GLU A 35 22.18 -11.95 -9.74
CA GLU A 35 22.02 -10.51 -9.87
C GLU A 35 20.59 -10.07 -9.51
N PRO A 36 20.41 -8.81 -9.05
CA PRO A 36 19.09 -8.23 -8.85
C PRO A 36 18.32 -8.14 -10.17
N LEU A 37 16.99 -8.06 -10.11
CA LEU A 37 16.16 -7.80 -11.29
C LEU A 37 16.55 -6.49 -11.96
N SER A 38 16.57 -6.50 -13.30
CA SER A 38 16.68 -5.26 -14.08
C SER A 38 15.46 -4.37 -13.90
N ASP A 39 15.58 -3.07 -14.18
CA ASP A 39 14.45 -2.13 -14.07
C ASP A 39 13.30 -2.51 -15.00
N SER A 40 13.60 -3.03 -16.19
CA SER A 40 12.57 -3.55 -17.11
C SER A 40 11.83 -4.76 -16.55
N ALA A 41 12.54 -5.68 -15.86
CA ALA A 41 11.92 -6.82 -15.21
C ALA A 41 11.03 -6.39 -14.02
N VAL A 42 11.49 -5.44 -13.22
CA VAL A 42 10.66 -4.85 -12.14
C VAL A 42 9.40 -4.20 -12.71
N THR A 43 9.52 -3.46 -13.81
CA THR A 43 8.39 -2.83 -14.50
C THR A 43 7.40 -3.87 -15.02
N ALA A 44 7.88 -4.94 -15.64
CA ALA A 44 7.03 -6.00 -16.18
C ALA A 44 6.30 -6.80 -15.09
N LEU A 45 6.93 -7.03 -13.94
CA LEU A 45 6.38 -7.84 -12.85
C LEU A 45 5.49 -7.05 -11.89
N PHE A 46 5.85 -5.82 -11.57
CA PHE A 46 5.24 -5.05 -10.47
C PHE A 46 4.58 -3.75 -10.92
N GLY A 47 4.83 -3.33 -12.15
CA GLY A 47 4.28 -2.11 -12.72
C GLY A 47 5.31 -0.99 -12.95
N GLN A 48 4.92 -0.01 -13.73
CA GLN A 48 5.79 1.10 -14.13
C GLN A 48 5.83 2.18 -13.04
N GLY A 49 7.00 2.79 -12.84
CA GLY A 49 7.17 3.94 -11.96
C GLY A 49 6.67 3.70 -10.54
N ASP A 50 5.82 4.58 -10.05
CA ASP A 50 5.23 4.48 -8.70
C ASP A 50 4.22 3.35 -8.55
N ALA A 51 3.71 2.75 -9.62
CA ALA A 51 2.83 1.59 -9.53
C ALA A 51 3.53 0.39 -8.87
N ALA A 52 4.81 0.16 -9.16
CA ALA A 52 5.60 -0.87 -8.51
C ALA A 52 5.75 -0.62 -7.00
N ARG A 53 5.98 0.63 -6.61
CA ARG A 53 6.06 1.03 -5.19
C ARG A 53 4.74 0.84 -4.46
N ARG A 54 3.61 1.17 -5.11
CA ARG A 54 2.25 0.90 -4.57
C ARG A 54 2.01 -0.57 -4.36
N THR A 55 2.37 -1.41 -5.32
CA THR A 55 2.27 -2.87 -5.21
C THR A 55 3.03 -3.38 -3.98
N LEU A 56 4.23 -2.85 -3.72
CA LEU A 56 5.01 -3.19 -2.53
C LEU A 56 4.34 -2.70 -1.24
N ILE A 57 3.82 -1.48 -1.23
CA ILE A 57 3.11 -0.91 -0.07
C ILE A 57 1.85 -1.73 0.25
N ASP A 58 1.07 -2.08 -0.76
CA ASP A 58 -0.15 -2.86 -0.56
C ASP A 58 0.17 -4.26 -0.02
N ALA A 59 1.21 -4.91 -0.55
CA ALA A 59 1.68 -6.20 -0.03
C ALA A 59 2.15 -6.08 1.44
N TRP A 60 2.87 -5.03 1.79
CA TRP A 60 3.31 -4.79 3.17
C TRP A 60 2.14 -4.52 4.12
N LEU A 61 1.11 -3.80 3.67
CA LEU A 61 -0.11 -3.57 4.45
C LEU A 61 -0.88 -4.88 4.66
N ASP A 62 -0.95 -5.73 3.65
CA ASP A 62 -1.63 -7.03 3.74
C ASP A 62 -0.89 -7.99 4.66
N GLU A 63 0.43 -8.04 4.61
CA GLU A 63 1.25 -8.79 5.57
C GLU A 63 1.03 -8.28 7.01
N GLY A 64 0.96 -6.97 7.22
CA GLY A 64 0.65 -6.40 8.53
C GLY A 64 -0.75 -6.78 9.04
N ARG A 65 -1.74 -6.86 8.16
CA ARG A 65 -3.09 -7.36 8.50
C ARG A 65 -3.05 -8.85 8.85
N ALA A 66 -2.31 -9.65 8.10
CA ALA A 66 -2.13 -11.07 8.37
C ALA A 66 -1.45 -11.29 9.73
N HIS A 67 -0.42 -10.48 10.05
CA HIS A 67 0.25 -10.52 11.34
C HIS A 67 -0.72 -10.21 12.50
N MET A 68 -1.57 -9.20 12.35
CA MET A 68 -2.60 -8.88 13.35
C MET A 68 -3.60 -10.04 13.55
N ARG A 69 -4.00 -10.72 12.49
CA ARG A 69 -4.94 -11.85 12.57
C ARG A 69 -4.32 -13.10 13.22
N ALA A 70 -3.02 -13.28 13.09
CA ALA A 70 -2.30 -14.42 13.67
C ALA A 70 -2.13 -14.30 15.20
N VAL A 71 -2.25 -13.09 15.75
CA VAL A 71 -2.16 -12.88 17.22
C VAL A 71 -3.51 -13.25 17.83
N PRO A 72 -3.53 -14.10 18.91
CA PRO A 72 -4.75 -14.41 19.64
C PRO A 72 -5.41 -13.12 20.14
N VAL A 73 -6.66 -12.91 19.75
CA VAL A 73 -7.36 -11.65 20.03
C VAL A 73 -7.86 -11.67 21.47
N ASP A 74 -7.08 -11.05 22.32
CA ASP A 74 -7.46 -10.74 23.71
C ASP A 74 -7.76 -9.23 23.84
N GLY A 75 -8.52 -8.72 22.85
CA GLY A 75 -8.96 -7.34 22.78
C GLY A 75 -8.22 -6.46 21.77
N VAL A 76 -8.82 -5.28 21.52
CA VAL A 76 -8.34 -4.28 20.56
C VAL A 76 -6.92 -3.81 20.83
N LYS A 77 -6.57 -3.66 22.13
CA LYS A 77 -5.24 -3.22 22.55
C LYS A 77 -4.13 -4.14 22.03
N ARG A 78 -4.32 -5.46 22.11
CA ARG A 78 -3.32 -6.43 21.67
C ARG A 78 -3.15 -6.44 20.14
N ALA A 79 -4.25 -6.32 19.40
CA ALA A 79 -4.22 -6.17 17.94
C ALA A 79 -3.47 -4.90 17.50
N LEU A 80 -3.69 -3.78 18.20
CA LEU A 80 -2.99 -2.52 17.93
C LEU A 80 -1.50 -2.63 18.26
N LEU A 81 -1.12 -3.25 19.36
CA LEU A 81 0.29 -3.49 19.70
C LEU A 81 0.99 -4.34 18.65
N ALA A 82 0.37 -5.45 18.21
CA ALA A 82 0.90 -6.29 17.15
C ALA A 82 1.12 -5.50 15.85
N ARG A 83 0.22 -4.57 15.52
CA ARG A 83 0.36 -3.68 14.35
C ARG A 83 1.54 -2.71 14.53
N LEU A 84 1.67 -2.12 15.71
CA LEU A 84 2.77 -1.20 15.99
C LEU A 84 4.13 -1.91 15.96
N GLU A 85 4.23 -3.09 16.55
CA GLU A 85 5.44 -3.92 16.53
C GLU A 85 5.83 -4.29 15.09
N TYR A 86 4.86 -4.65 14.25
CA TYR A 86 5.10 -4.92 12.83
C TYR A 86 5.66 -3.71 12.09
N ASN A 87 5.25 -2.50 12.47
CA ASN A 87 5.69 -1.26 11.83
C ASN A 87 7.09 -0.81 12.26
N VAL A 88 7.58 -1.24 13.43
CA VAL A 88 8.87 -0.79 14.00
C VAL A 88 10.03 -0.87 13.01
N PRO A 89 10.26 -1.97 12.27
CA PRO A 89 11.38 -2.05 11.32
C PRO A 89 11.27 -1.08 10.14
N ALA A 90 10.08 -0.58 9.83
CA ALA A 90 9.79 0.29 8.71
C ALA A 90 9.52 1.75 9.10
N LEU A 91 9.68 2.12 10.38
CA LEU A 91 9.32 3.46 10.90
C LEU A 91 9.97 4.60 10.12
N SER A 92 11.24 4.48 9.77
CA SER A 92 11.97 5.49 9.01
C SER A 92 11.44 5.68 7.59
N HIS A 93 10.72 4.72 7.05
CA HIS A 93 10.18 4.71 5.69
C HIS A 93 8.67 4.98 5.62
N LEU A 94 7.98 5.08 6.76
CA LEU A 94 6.53 5.37 6.78
C LEU A 94 6.15 6.69 6.12
N PRO A 95 6.94 7.78 6.17
CA PRO A 95 6.63 9.00 5.43
C PRO A 95 6.50 8.78 3.92
N GLU A 96 7.26 7.84 3.34
CA GLU A 96 7.15 7.48 1.91
C GLU A 96 5.77 6.89 1.58
N VAL A 97 5.23 6.05 2.46
CA VAL A 97 3.89 5.45 2.31
C VAL A 97 2.81 6.54 2.31
N CYS A 98 2.90 7.48 3.24
CA CYS A 98 1.97 8.60 3.32
C CYS A 98 2.02 9.48 2.08
N SER A 99 3.21 9.82 1.59
CA SER A 99 3.40 10.65 0.40
C SER A 99 2.77 10.01 -0.85
N ILE A 100 3.02 8.73 -1.09
CA ILE A 100 2.48 8.01 -2.24
C ILE A 100 0.95 7.88 -2.15
N ARG A 101 0.39 7.64 -0.95
CA ARG A 101 -1.06 7.54 -0.77
C ARG A 101 -1.78 8.87 -0.88
N LEU A 102 -1.19 9.98 -0.42
CA LEU A 102 -1.77 11.31 -0.54
C LEU A 102 -1.88 11.76 -2.01
N ILE A 103 -0.88 11.48 -2.82
CA ILE A 103 -0.89 11.78 -4.26
C ILE A 103 -2.05 11.03 -4.95
N ILE A 104 -2.38 9.81 -4.51
CA ILE A 104 -3.46 9.01 -5.08
C ILE A 104 -4.84 9.50 -4.61
N GLY A 105 -4.95 9.92 -3.36
CA GLY A 105 -6.20 10.44 -2.78
C GLY A 105 -6.68 11.69 -3.52
N SER A 106 -5.78 12.60 -3.88
CA SER A 106 -6.10 13.81 -4.63
C SER A 106 -6.57 13.53 -6.06
N HIS A 107 -6.08 12.47 -6.71
CA HIS A 107 -6.50 12.13 -8.07
C HIS A 107 -7.89 11.47 -8.13
N ARG A 108 -8.30 10.72 -7.11
CA ARG A 108 -9.66 10.14 -7.06
C ARG A 108 -10.74 11.18 -6.72
N TYR A 109 -10.41 12.19 -5.94
CA TYR A 109 -11.37 13.22 -5.55
C TYR A 109 -11.73 14.19 -6.68
N SER A 110 -10.91 14.28 -7.72
CA SER A 110 -11.15 15.16 -8.88
C SER A 110 -12.07 14.56 -9.95
N GLN A 111 -12.32 13.25 -9.94
CA GLN A 111 -13.17 12.60 -10.96
C GLN A 111 -14.61 12.34 -10.51
N ASP A 112 -14.88 12.30 -9.20
CA ASP A 112 -16.24 12.15 -8.65
C ASP A 112 -16.74 13.46 -8.03
N SER A 113 -16.77 14.52 -8.81
CA SER A 113 -17.57 15.69 -8.46
C SER A 113 -19.03 15.36 -8.79
N PRO A 114 -19.92 15.15 -7.81
CA PRO A 114 -21.33 14.91 -8.08
C PRO A 114 -21.97 16.20 -8.53
N ARG A 115 -22.08 16.39 -9.85
CA ARG A 115 -22.90 17.45 -10.47
C ARG A 115 -24.40 17.23 -10.27
N HIS A 116 -24.80 16.53 -9.22
CA HIS A 116 -26.21 16.11 -9.06
C HIS A 116 -26.91 16.61 -7.78
N TRP A 117 -26.32 17.54 -7.03
CA TRP A 117 -26.96 18.02 -5.79
C TRP A 117 -27.74 19.33 -5.92
N THR A 118 -27.70 20.03 -7.07
CA THR A 118 -28.32 21.36 -7.20
C THR A 118 -29.70 21.36 -7.87
N SER A 119 -30.27 20.22 -8.27
CA SER A 119 -31.55 20.21 -8.98
C SER A 119 -32.75 19.69 -8.17
N ARG A 120 -32.61 19.44 -6.87
CA ARG A 120 -33.75 18.93 -6.07
C ARG A 120 -34.21 19.83 -4.92
N VAL A 121 -33.78 21.09 -4.86
CA VAL A 121 -34.20 22.04 -3.82
C VAL A 121 -35.24 23.09 -4.34
N SER A 122 -35.53 23.13 -5.64
CA SER A 122 -36.41 24.16 -6.21
C SER A 122 -37.85 23.72 -6.50
N GLU A 123 -38.27 22.50 -6.11
CA GLU A 123 -39.58 21.98 -6.52
C GLU A 123 -40.57 21.71 -5.37
N THR A 124 -40.35 22.25 -4.18
CA THR A 124 -41.30 22.14 -3.05
C THR A 124 -41.71 23.50 -2.48
N ARG A 125 -41.96 24.47 -3.38
CA ARG A 125 -42.59 25.72 -2.96
C ARG A 125 -43.56 26.23 -4.01
N HIS A 126 -44.64 25.54 -4.28
CA HIS A 126 -45.89 26.11 -4.83
C HIS A 126 -47.00 25.07 -4.77
N SER A 127 -47.56 24.89 -3.62
CA SER A 127 -48.99 24.49 -3.51
C SER A 127 -49.44 24.67 -2.07
N ALA A 128 -49.79 25.88 -1.77
CA ALA A 128 -50.64 26.20 -0.63
C ALA A 128 -51.38 27.52 -0.96
N TYR A 129 -52.46 27.35 -1.71
CA TYR A 129 -53.69 28.20 -1.65
C TYR A 129 -54.81 27.40 -2.22
#